data_da749d83c235497ac8f63018179603c3
#
_entry.id   da749d83c235497ac8f63018179603c3
#
_cell.length_a   1.000
_cell.length_b   1.000
_cell.length_c   1.000
_cell.angle_alpha   90.00
_cell.angle_beta   90.00
_cell.angle_gamma   90.00
#
_symmetry.space_group_name_H-M   'P 1'
#
loop_
_entity.id
_entity.type
_entity.pdbx_description
1 polymer ?
#
loop_
_entity_poly.entity_id
_entity_poly.type
_entity_poly.pdbx_seq_one_letter_code
_entity_poly.pdbx_strand_id
1 'polypeptide(L)'
;MSLTKTKQPFLALSKICLNNWHYIDQKILSFNDGINFFTGHSGSGKSTVIDAMQIVLYANTDGRGFFNKAAADDSDRNLIEYLRGMVAVGEKDEVTYLRNKNFSTTIVLEFTQTESDEKECLGVVFDVDTARNDTSRLFFWHKGGILENAYRTEEHAMTISELRKYMQKNFKKEDFYFGTSNERFRKQMYDIYLGGLDMEKFPRLFKRAIPFKNEYQARRFCERIHLYGAGHSY
;
A
#
# COMPACT_ATOMS: atom_id res chain seq x y z
N MET A 1 41.47 -5.60 11.71
CA MET A 1 40.82 -4.57 10.87
C MET A 1 39.43 -5.04 10.55
N SER A 2 38.45 -4.47 11.21
CA SER A 2 37.03 -4.75 10.95
C SER A 2 36.64 -3.98 9.69
N LEU A 3 36.33 -4.68 8.61
CA LEU A 3 35.71 -4.10 7.42
C LEU A 3 34.27 -3.74 7.79
N THR A 4 34.06 -2.51 8.23
CA THR A 4 32.72 -1.92 8.28
C THR A 4 32.22 -1.82 6.83
N LYS A 5 31.41 -2.80 6.41
CA LYS A 5 30.61 -2.67 5.18
C LYS A 5 29.74 -1.43 5.37
N THR A 6 30.09 -0.34 4.72
CA THR A 6 29.19 0.81 4.57
C THR A 6 27.91 0.30 3.91
N LYS A 7 26.82 0.25 4.66
CA LYS A 7 25.50 -0.06 4.11
C LYS A 7 25.21 1.03 3.08
N GLN A 8 24.94 0.63 1.83
CA GLN A 8 24.45 1.60 0.85
C GLN A 8 23.09 2.13 1.29
N PRO A 9 22.83 3.44 1.09
CA PRO A 9 21.57 4.03 1.44
C PRO A 9 20.41 3.36 0.67
N PHE A 10 19.33 3.10 1.34
CA PHE A 10 18.12 2.56 0.73
C PHE A 10 16.87 3.14 1.37
N LEU A 11 15.74 3.07 0.64
CA LEU A 11 14.44 3.45 1.15
C LEU A 11 13.82 2.27 1.92
N ALA A 12 13.56 2.47 3.20
CA ALA A 12 12.86 1.51 4.05
C ALA A 12 11.40 1.91 4.20
N LEU A 13 10.48 0.97 4.04
CA LEU A 13 9.08 1.16 4.40
C LEU A 13 8.99 1.34 5.92
N SER A 14 8.65 2.54 6.38
CA SER A 14 8.63 2.91 7.79
C SER A 14 7.23 2.90 8.40
N LYS A 15 6.21 3.29 7.64
CA LYS A 15 4.82 3.26 8.11
C LYS A 15 3.83 2.97 7.00
N ILE A 16 2.63 2.55 7.40
CA ILE A 16 1.43 2.53 6.57
C ILE A 16 0.30 3.24 7.29
N CYS A 17 -0.40 4.13 6.59
CA CYS A 17 -1.63 4.78 7.03
C CYS A 17 -2.81 4.23 6.23
N LEU A 18 -3.84 3.79 6.93
CA LEU A 18 -5.05 3.21 6.37
C LEU A 18 -6.27 3.97 6.93
N ASN A 19 -7.13 4.46 6.04
CA ASN A 19 -8.42 5.02 6.39
C ASN A 19 -9.51 4.30 5.59
N ASN A 20 -10.55 3.83 6.26
CA ASN A 20 -11.71 3.13 5.67
C ASN A 20 -11.30 1.95 4.76
N TRP A 21 -10.25 1.23 5.11
CA TRP A 21 -9.75 0.11 4.34
C TRP A 21 -10.29 -1.22 4.87
N HIS A 22 -11.14 -1.89 4.11
CA HIS A 22 -11.83 -3.12 4.51
C HIS A 22 -12.52 -2.94 5.89
N TYR A 23 -12.12 -3.69 6.92
CA TYR A 23 -12.64 -3.54 8.30
C TYR A 23 -11.91 -2.46 9.10
N ILE A 24 -10.87 -1.86 8.59
CA ILE A 24 -10.08 -0.85 9.28
C ILE A 24 -10.69 0.53 9.03
N ASP A 25 -11.12 1.19 10.09
CA ASP A 25 -11.60 2.57 10.01
C ASP A 25 -10.44 3.56 9.91
N GLN A 26 -9.51 3.50 10.87
CA GLN A 26 -8.29 4.30 10.87
C GLN A 26 -7.16 3.55 11.57
N LYS A 27 -6.00 3.44 10.90
CA LYS A 27 -4.82 2.82 11.50
C LYS A 27 -3.53 3.35 10.89
N ILE A 28 -2.56 3.64 11.75
CA ILE A 28 -1.16 3.82 11.34
C ILE A 28 -0.36 2.71 12.00
N LEU A 29 0.39 1.96 11.19
CA LEU A 29 1.30 0.91 11.63
C LEU A 29 2.72 1.35 11.31
N SER A 30 3.63 1.16 12.25
CA SER A 30 5.07 1.38 12.06
C SER A 30 5.78 0.06 11.82
N PHE A 31 6.82 0.09 11.00
CA PHE A 31 7.67 -1.05 10.68
C PHE A 31 9.08 -0.82 11.20
N ASN A 32 9.77 -1.91 11.49
CA ASN A 32 11.20 -1.90 11.83
C ASN A 32 12.03 -1.92 10.53
N ASP A 33 13.27 -1.46 10.61
CA ASP A 33 14.21 -1.41 9.46
C ASP A 33 14.61 -2.77 8.90
N GLY A 34 14.26 -3.84 9.57
CA GLY A 34 14.61 -5.20 9.15
C GLY A 34 13.38 -6.02 8.77
N ILE A 35 13.32 -7.22 9.30
CA ILE A 35 12.23 -8.16 9.07
C ILE A 35 11.06 -7.81 9.99
N ASN A 36 9.88 -7.68 9.41
CA ASN A 36 8.63 -7.46 10.14
C ASN A 36 7.77 -8.72 10.04
N PHE A 37 7.24 -9.17 11.17
CA PHE A 37 6.35 -10.32 11.23
C PHE A 37 4.92 -9.90 11.55
N PHE A 38 3.98 -10.28 10.71
CA PHE A 38 2.56 -10.15 11.00
C PHE A 38 2.06 -11.42 11.69
N THR A 39 1.81 -11.35 12.98
CA THR A 39 1.30 -12.46 13.78
C THR A 39 -0.14 -12.20 14.23
N GLY A 40 -0.90 -13.25 14.48
CA GLY A 40 -2.27 -13.17 14.94
C GLY A 40 -3.15 -14.29 14.41
N HIS A 41 -4.34 -14.44 14.97
CA HIS A 41 -5.33 -15.44 14.55
C HIS A 41 -5.81 -15.21 13.11
N SER A 42 -6.47 -16.22 12.53
CA SER A 42 -7.19 -16.04 11.26
C SER A 42 -8.22 -14.92 11.40
N GLY A 43 -8.33 -14.06 10.39
CA GLY A 43 -9.23 -12.89 10.44
C GLY A 43 -8.67 -11.66 11.16
N SER A 44 -7.45 -11.69 11.73
CA SER A 44 -6.86 -10.53 12.44
C SER A 44 -6.39 -9.36 11.54
N GLY A 45 -6.65 -9.42 10.24
CA GLY A 45 -6.33 -8.33 9.30
C GLY A 45 -4.91 -8.35 8.71
N LYS A 46 -4.11 -9.41 8.94
CA LYS A 46 -2.75 -9.52 8.35
C LYS A 46 -2.75 -9.39 6.83
N SER A 47 -3.58 -10.19 6.16
CA SER A 47 -3.74 -10.15 4.71
C SER A 47 -4.27 -8.80 4.24
N THR A 48 -5.16 -8.17 5.00
CA THR A 48 -5.75 -6.86 4.71
C THR A 48 -4.68 -5.76 4.60
N VAL A 49 -3.66 -5.79 5.48
CA VAL A 49 -2.54 -4.83 5.42
C VAL A 49 -1.64 -5.13 4.20
N ILE A 50 -1.36 -6.39 3.92
CA ILE A 50 -0.56 -6.80 2.76
C ILE A 50 -1.27 -6.42 1.45
N ASP A 51 -2.58 -6.62 1.36
CA ASP A 51 -3.38 -6.23 0.19
C ASP A 51 -3.33 -4.71 -0.04
N ALA A 52 -3.37 -3.91 1.03
CA ALA A 52 -3.21 -2.47 0.95
C ALA A 52 -1.84 -2.07 0.38
N MET A 53 -0.75 -2.69 0.86
CA MET A 53 0.60 -2.46 0.33
C MET A 53 0.68 -2.79 -1.17
N GLN A 54 0.09 -3.90 -1.59
CA GLN A 54 0.12 -4.35 -2.98
C GLN A 54 -0.57 -3.35 -3.92
N ILE A 55 -1.71 -2.80 -3.52
CA ILE A 55 -2.43 -1.81 -4.32
C ILE A 55 -1.54 -0.60 -4.62
N VAL A 56 -0.85 -0.07 -3.62
CA VAL A 56 0.04 1.09 -3.80
C VAL A 56 1.29 0.69 -4.59
N LEU A 57 1.99 -0.37 -4.18
CA LEU A 57 3.26 -0.78 -4.77
C LEU A 57 3.13 -1.24 -6.23
N TYR A 58 1.98 -1.78 -6.61
CA TYR A 58 1.74 -2.17 -8.01
C TYR A 58 1.03 -1.07 -8.80
N ALA A 59 0.55 -0.02 -8.12
CA ALA A 59 -0.33 1.00 -8.68
C ALA A 59 -1.44 0.36 -9.52
N ASN A 60 -2.01 -0.72 -9.00
CA ASN A 60 -3.03 -1.49 -9.67
C ASN A 60 -4.27 -1.60 -8.79
N THR A 61 -5.42 -1.40 -9.41
CA THR A 61 -6.72 -1.44 -8.77
C THR A 61 -7.64 -2.49 -9.35
N ASP A 62 -7.11 -3.34 -10.23
CA ASP A 62 -7.91 -4.36 -10.92
C ASP A 62 -8.23 -5.56 -10.01
N GLY A 63 -7.99 -5.52 -8.72
CA GLY A 63 -8.38 -6.56 -7.76
C GLY A 63 -8.06 -8.03 -8.14
N ARG A 64 -7.94 -8.30 -9.43
CA ARG A 64 -7.70 -9.62 -10.00
C ARG A 64 -6.30 -10.11 -9.67
N GLY A 65 -6.23 -11.08 -8.78
CA GLY A 65 -4.99 -11.74 -8.40
C GLY A 65 -4.17 -11.03 -7.32
N PHE A 66 -4.68 -9.95 -6.71
CA PHE A 66 -4.03 -9.26 -5.58
C PHE A 66 -4.61 -9.67 -4.25
N PHE A 67 -5.94 -9.77 -4.15
CA PHE A 67 -6.57 -10.14 -2.89
C PHE A 67 -6.33 -11.62 -2.59
N ASN A 68 -5.94 -11.89 -1.37
CA ASN A 68 -5.51 -13.21 -0.92
C ASN A 68 -6.59 -14.27 -1.21
N LYS A 69 -6.29 -15.20 -2.11
CA LYS A 69 -7.15 -16.33 -2.47
C LYS A 69 -7.43 -17.31 -1.32
N ALA A 70 -6.78 -17.15 -0.16
CA ALA A 70 -6.95 -18.04 0.99
C ALA A 70 -8.35 -18.00 1.62
N ALA A 71 -9.21 -17.07 1.21
CA ALA A 71 -10.57 -16.94 1.72
C ALA A 71 -11.64 -16.97 0.61
N ALA A 72 -11.31 -17.35 -0.61
CA ALA A 72 -12.25 -17.30 -1.71
C ALA A 72 -12.26 -18.59 -2.51
N ASP A 73 -13.34 -19.31 -2.43
CA ASP A 73 -13.91 -19.96 -3.58
C ASP A 73 -14.05 -18.91 -4.68
N ASP A 74 -13.56 -19.20 -5.85
CA ASP A 74 -13.63 -18.64 -7.20
C ASP A 74 -14.38 -17.32 -7.51
N SER A 75 -14.79 -16.50 -6.55
CA SER A 75 -15.42 -15.21 -6.81
C SER A 75 -14.36 -14.11 -6.90
N ASP A 76 -14.24 -13.49 -8.05
CA ASP A 76 -13.58 -12.19 -8.26
C ASP A 76 -14.19 -11.16 -7.31
N ARG A 77 -13.66 -11.05 -6.08
CA ARG A 77 -14.08 -9.98 -5.16
C ARG A 77 -13.81 -8.66 -5.84
N ASN A 78 -14.87 -7.97 -6.17
CA ASN A 78 -14.79 -6.64 -6.73
C ASN A 78 -14.12 -5.72 -5.69
N LEU A 79 -13.21 -4.86 -6.12
CA LEU A 79 -12.56 -3.87 -5.27
C LEU A 79 -13.57 -3.08 -4.42
N ILE A 80 -14.73 -2.74 -4.98
CA ILE A 80 -15.77 -1.98 -4.29
C ILE A 80 -16.31 -2.76 -3.09
N GLU A 81 -16.59 -4.06 -3.23
CA GLU A 81 -17.06 -4.91 -2.13
C GLU A 81 -16.02 -4.99 -1.02
N TYR A 82 -14.75 -5.07 -1.40
CA TYR A 82 -13.64 -5.05 -0.46
C TYR A 82 -13.55 -3.71 0.28
N LEU A 83 -13.64 -2.59 -0.43
CA LEU A 83 -13.64 -1.24 0.17
C LEU A 83 -14.84 -1.02 1.08
N ARG A 84 -16.03 -1.48 0.70
CA ARG A 84 -17.24 -1.39 1.51
C ARG A 84 -17.21 -2.26 2.77
N GLY A 85 -16.33 -3.27 2.80
CA GLY A 85 -16.20 -4.20 3.92
C GLY A 85 -17.43 -5.11 4.06
N MET A 86 -17.46 -6.18 3.27
CA MET A 86 -18.53 -7.19 3.34
C MET A 86 -18.50 -7.91 4.69
N VAL A 87 -19.60 -7.90 5.42
CA VAL A 87 -19.70 -8.45 6.80
C VAL A 87 -20.32 -9.83 6.83
N ALA A 88 -21.39 -10.05 6.07
CA ALA A 88 -22.11 -11.30 6.03
C ALA A 88 -22.87 -11.48 4.71
N VAL A 89 -23.08 -12.75 4.35
CA VAL A 89 -24.04 -13.14 3.33
C VAL A 89 -25.21 -13.75 4.09
N GLY A 90 -26.39 -13.11 4.02
CA GLY A 90 -27.62 -13.60 4.67
C GLY A 90 -28.20 -14.85 4.00
N GLU A 91 -29.21 -15.48 4.62
CA GLU A 91 -29.87 -16.71 4.11
C GLU A 91 -30.54 -16.54 2.73
N LYS A 92 -30.67 -15.30 2.23
CA LYS A 92 -31.25 -14.95 0.92
C LYS A 92 -30.24 -14.30 -0.02
N ASP A 93 -28.95 -14.61 0.12
CA ASP A 93 -27.86 -13.95 -0.64
C ASP A 93 -27.81 -12.41 -0.46
N GLU A 94 -28.40 -11.87 0.59
CA GLU A 94 -28.31 -10.46 0.93
C GLU A 94 -26.94 -10.16 1.54
N VAL A 95 -26.14 -9.39 0.80
CA VAL A 95 -24.82 -8.99 1.25
C VAL A 95 -24.92 -7.75 2.14
N THR A 96 -24.37 -7.85 3.34
CA THR A 96 -24.31 -6.72 4.28
C THR A 96 -22.92 -6.12 4.29
N TYR A 97 -22.84 -4.79 4.16
CA TYR A 97 -21.60 -4.04 4.14
C TYR A 97 -21.48 -3.12 5.36
N LEU A 98 -20.24 -2.86 5.81
CA LEU A 98 -19.96 -1.87 6.84
C LEU A 98 -20.29 -0.45 6.37
N ARG A 99 -20.05 -0.15 5.08
CA ARG A 99 -20.20 1.19 4.50
C ARG A 99 -21.28 1.20 3.43
N ASN A 100 -22.40 1.83 3.77
CA ASN A 100 -23.58 1.91 2.90
C ASN A 100 -23.87 3.33 2.39
N LYS A 101 -23.07 4.32 2.80
CA LYS A 101 -23.08 5.70 2.27
C LYS A 101 -21.77 5.95 1.51
N ASN A 102 -21.76 6.96 0.65
CA ASN A 102 -20.54 7.37 -0.04
C ASN A 102 -19.42 7.70 0.97
N PHE A 103 -18.21 7.26 0.68
CA PHE A 103 -17.04 7.43 1.54
C PHE A 103 -15.75 7.47 0.72
N SER A 104 -14.67 7.87 1.36
CA SER A 104 -13.33 7.78 0.77
C SER A 104 -12.46 6.82 1.58
N THR A 105 -11.61 6.09 0.87
CA THR A 105 -10.58 5.21 1.43
C THR A 105 -9.21 5.77 1.10
N THR A 106 -8.29 5.79 2.06
CA THR A 106 -6.91 6.22 1.83
C THR A 106 -5.95 5.15 2.27
N ILE A 107 -4.97 4.84 1.43
CA ILE A 107 -3.82 3.98 1.74
C ILE A 107 -2.56 4.77 1.44
N VAL A 108 -1.66 4.90 2.42
CA VAL A 108 -0.39 5.62 2.24
C VAL A 108 0.74 4.82 2.85
N LEU A 109 1.81 4.64 2.09
CA LEU A 109 3.08 4.06 2.50
C LEU A 109 4.10 5.17 2.70
N GLU A 110 4.67 5.27 3.90
CA GLU A 110 5.78 6.16 4.23
C GLU A 110 7.08 5.39 4.08
N PHE A 111 7.99 5.95 3.30
CA PHE A 111 9.35 5.46 3.15
C PHE A 111 10.32 6.43 3.81
N THR A 112 11.34 5.90 4.45
CA THR A 112 12.41 6.68 5.08
C THR A 112 13.74 6.29 4.46
N GLN A 113 14.52 7.28 4.03
CA GLN A 113 15.88 7.07 3.58
C GLN A 113 16.78 6.77 4.78
N THR A 114 17.47 5.64 4.76
CA THR A 114 18.18 5.10 5.94
C THR A 114 19.37 5.93 6.42
N GLU A 115 19.92 6.83 5.60
CA GLU A 115 21.06 7.68 5.98
C GLU A 115 20.65 9.12 6.33
N SER A 116 19.69 9.69 5.61
CA SER A 116 19.32 11.11 5.76
C SER A 116 18.06 11.33 6.61
N ASP A 117 17.36 10.26 6.98
CA ASP A 117 16.02 10.31 7.60
C ASP A 117 14.97 11.09 6.78
N GLU A 118 15.29 11.42 5.53
CA GLU A 118 14.33 12.01 4.61
C GLU A 118 13.19 11.04 4.36
N LYS A 119 11.98 11.59 4.34
CA LYS A 119 10.75 10.82 4.19
C LYS A 119 10.01 11.19 2.94
N GLU A 120 9.32 10.22 2.38
CA GLU A 120 8.39 10.40 1.28
C GLU A 120 7.22 9.42 1.42
N CYS A 121 6.09 9.82 0.88
CA CYS A 121 4.87 9.04 0.92
C CYS A 121 4.36 8.72 -0.47
N LEU A 122 3.97 7.47 -0.67
CA LEU A 122 3.25 6.97 -1.84
C LEU A 122 1.87 6.51 -1.41
N GLY A 123 0.82 6.96 -2.10
CA GLY A 123 -0.52 6.62 -1.67
C GLY A 123 -1.55 6.57 -2.78
N VAL A 124 -2.74 6.14 -2.40
CA VAL A 124 -3.94 6.16 -3.23
C VAL A 124 -5.14 6.57 -2.39
N VAL A 125 -6.00 7.40 -2.98
CA VAL A 125 -7.35 7.68 -2.48
C VAL A 125 -8.37 7.09 -3.44
N PHE A 126 -9.37 6.43 -2.88
CA PHE A 126 -10.57 5.99 -3.59
C PHE A 126 -11.76 6.77 -3.08
N ASP A 127 -12.52 7.40 -3.97
CA ASP A 127 -13.86 7.89 -3.67
C ASP A 127 -14.86 6.83 -4.13
N VAL A 128 -15.68 6.34 -3.22
CA VAL A 128 -16.65 5.26 -3.46
C VAL A 128 -18.06 5.83 -3.50
N ASP A 129 -18.73 5.66 -4.65
CA ASP A 129 -20.17 5.90 -4.82
C ASP A 129 -20.91 4.58 -4.60
N THR A 130 -21.51 4.44 -3.44
CA THR A 130 -22.22 3.21 -3.07
C THR A 130 -23.53 3.01 -3.81
N ALA A 131 -24.17 4.10 -4.28
CA ALA A 131 -25.42 4.04 -5.04
C ALA A 131 -25.19 3.57 -6.48
N ARG A 132 -24.09 4.02 -7.10
CA ARG A 132 -23.70 3.63 -8.47
C ARG A 132 -22.84 2.39 -8.50
N ASN A 133 -22.38 1.91 -7.35
CA ASN A 133 -21.39 0.85 -7.20
C ASN A 133 -20.13 1.12 -8.05
N ASP A 134 -19.61 2.35 -7.94
CA ASP A 134 -18.47 2.83 -8.73
C ASP A 134 -17.40 3.47 -7.85
N THR A 135 -16.16 3.52 -8.34
CA THR A 135 -15.02 4.12 -7.65
C THR A 135 -14.22 5.04 -8.57
N SER A 136 -13.89 6.22 -8.06
CA SER A 136 -12.82 7.04 -8.61
C SER A 136 -11.56 6.86 -7.79
N ARG A 137 -10.38 7.01 -8.40
CA ARG A 137 -9.10 6.83 -7.73
C ARG A 137 -8.09 7.89 -8.09
N LEU A 138 -7.18 8.19 -7.16
CA LEU A 138 -6.03 9.07 -7.36
C LEU A 138 -4.81 8.47 -6.68
N PHE A 139 -3.81 8.07 -7.45
CA PHE A 139 -2.48 7.77 -6.93
C PHE A 139 -1.71 9.07 -6.75
N PHE A 140 -0.91 9.15 -5.69
CA PHE A 140 -0.13 10.34 -5.39
C PHE A 140 1.19 10.02 -4.70
N TRP A 141 2.11 10.94 -4.80
CA TRP A 141 3.35 11.01 -4.05
C TRP A 141 3.46 12.38 -3.40
N HIS A 142 4.08 12.45 -2.24
CA HIS A 142 4.55 13.70 -1.66
C HIS A 142 5.81 13.51 -0.81
N LYS A 143 6.62 14.55 -0.73
CA LYS A 143 7.77 14.65 0.14
C LYS A 143 7.32 14.81 1.60
N GLY A 144 8.10 14.26 2.52
CA GLY A 144 7.79 14.27 3.95
C GLY A 144 7.05 13.03 4.43
N GLY A 145 6.81 12.96 5.72
CA GLY A 145 6.13 11.84 6.37
C GLY A 145 4.60 11.88 6.21
N ILE A 146 3.94 10.88 6.76
CA ILE A 146 2.47 10.84 6.86
C ILE A 146 1.98 12.17 7.46
N LEU A 147 0.94 12.76 6.84
CA LEU A 147 0.37 14.03 7.29
C LEU A 147 -0.12 13.94 8.75
N GLU A 148 0.02 15.02 9.49
CA GLU A 148 -0.42 15.08 10.91
C GLU A 148 -1.91 14.75 11.07
N ASN A 149 -2.73 15.17 10.10
CA ASN A 149 -4.15 14.85 10.06
C ASN A 149 -4.46 13.44 9.52
N ALA A 150 -3.44 12.63 9.22
CA ALA A 150 -3.57 11.27 8.68
C ALA A 150 -4.48 11.21 7.44
N TYR A 151 -4.47 12.22 6.57
CA TYR A 151 -5.32 12.36 5.37
C TYR A 151 -6.82 12.35 5.69
N ARG A 152 -7.19 12.94 6.84
CA ARG A 152 -8.58 13.08 7.27
C ARG A 152 -8.93 14.55 7.50
N THR A 153 -10.21 14.85 7.36
CA THR A 153 -10.86 16.01 7.99
C THR A 153 -11.29 15.61 9.40
N GLU A 154 -11.92 16.50 10.14
CA GLU A 154 -12.49 16.18 11.45
C GLU A 154 -13.57 15.10 11.36
N GLU A 155 -14.29 15.03 10.24
CA GLU A 155 -15.47 14.18 10.08
C GLU A 155 -15.19 12.88 9.29
N HIS A 156 -14.31 12.93 8.29
CA HIS A 156 -14.13 11.81 7.34
C HIS A 156 -12.72 11.74 6.74
N ALA A 157 -12.39 10.64 6.08
CA ALA A 157 -11.21 10.52 5.25
C ALA A 157 -11.33 11.45 4.04
N MET A 158 -10.27 12.20 3.72
CA MET A 158 -10.29 13.16 2.61
C MET A 158 -10.72 12.52 1.30
N THR A 159 -11.62 13.16 0.59
CA THR A 159 -11.92 12.86 -0.80
C THR A 159 -10.75 13.21 -1.70
N ILE A 160 -10.76 12.71 -2.94
CA ILE A 160 -9.77 13.08 -3.97
C ILE A 160 -9.70 14.60 -4.14
N SER A 161 -10.84 15.27 -4.14
CA SER A 161 -10.90 16.76 -4.30
C SER A 161 -10.27 17.47 -3.11
N GLU A 162 -10.57 17.03 -1.89
CA GLU A 162 -10.02 17.62 -0.66
C GLU A 162 -8.51 17.39 -0.56
N LEU A 163 -8.03 16.17 -0.88
CA LEU A 163 -6.60 15.89 -0.91
C LEU A 163 -5.87 16.80 -1.93
N ARG A 164 -6.42 16.95 -3.13
CA ARG A 164 -5.83 17.86 -4.14
C ARG A 164 -5.70 19.28 -3.63
N LYS A 165 -6.77 19.82 -3.05
CA LYS A 165 -6.77 21.18 -2.46
C LYS A 165 -5.78 21.29 -1.31
N TYR A 166 -5.72 20.28 -0.44
CA TYR A 166 -4.79 20.26 0.67
C TYR A 166 -3.33 20.29 0.20
N MET A 167 -2.96 19.42 -0.74
CA MET A 167 -1.60 19.36 -1.29
C MET A 167 -1.22 20.66 -1.99
N GLN A 168 -2.10 21.21 -2.86
CA GLN A 168 -1.86 22.47 -3.57
C GLN A 168 -1.69 23.67 -2.63
N LYS A 169 -2.34 23.63 -1.46
CA LYS A 169 -2.26 24.71 -0.46
C LYS A 169 -1.00 24.61 0.41
N ASN A 170 -0.57 23.40 0.76
CA ASN A 170 0.40 23.17 1.83
C ASN A 170 1.77 22.70 1.33
N PHE A 171 1.89 22.30 0.06
CA PHE A 171 3.13 21.80 -0.53
C PHE A 171 3.58 22.67 -1.70
N LYS A 172 4.90 22.75 -1.93
CA LYS A 172 5.43 23.29 -3.17
C LYS A 172 5.14 22.34 -4.33
N LYS A 173 5.10 22.87 -5.54
CA LYS A 173 4.74 22.10 -6.75
C LYS A 173 5.68 20.91 -6.99
N GLU A 174 6.93 21.04 -6.64
CA GLU A 174 7.97 19.99 -6.73
C GLU A 174 7.91 18.93 -5.64
N ASP A 175 7.19 19.18 -4.55
CA ASP A 175 7.11 18.30 -3.38
C ASP A 175 5.92 17.34 -3.40
N PHE A 176 5.11 17.35 -4.46
CA PHE A 176 4.03 16.37 -4.64
C PHE A 176 3.74 16.10 -6.11
N TYR A 177 3.14 14.93 -6.35
CA TYR A 177 2.73 14.49 -7.69
C TYR A 177 1.40 13.74 -7.64
N PHE A 178 0.53 14.00 -8.61
CA PHE A 178 -0.71 13.25 -8.82
C PHE A 178 -0.62 12.43 -10.09
N GLY A 179 -0.84 11.12 -9.96
CA GLY A 179 -0.87 10.22 -11.11
C GLY A 179 -2.08 10.46 -12.01
N THR A 180 -1.85 10.73 -13.30
CA THR A 180 -2.92 10.89 -14.30
C THR A 180 -3.47 9.54 -14.78
N SER A 181 -2.65 8.50 -14.70
CA SER A 181 -3.04 7.10 -14.96
C SER A 181 -2.21 6.16 -14.08
N ASN A 182 -2.71 4.96 -13.83
CA ASN A 182 -1.98 3.94 -13.05
C ASN A 182 -0.63 3.61 -13.66
N GLU A 183 -0.56 3.45 -14.98
CA GLU A 183 0.67 3.10 -15.69
C GLU A 183 1.72 4.19 -15.55
N ARG A 184 1.35 5.46 -15.80
CA ARG A 184 2.28 6.59 -15.67
C ARG A 184 2.74 6.77 -14.24
N PHE A 185 1.83 6.64 -13.26
CA PHE A 185 2.19 6.71 -11.86
C PHE A 185 3.15 5.59 -11.48
N ARG A 186 2.88 4.35 -11.89
CA ARG A 186 3.75 3.20 -11.64
C ARG A 186 5.15 3.42 -12.20
N LYS A 187 5.25 3.90 -13.45
CA LYS A 187 6.55 4.22 -14.04
C LYS A 187 7.30 5.27 -13.24
N GLN A 188 6.64 6.39 -12.91
CA GLN A 188 7.22 7.46 -12.09
C GLN A 188 7.67 6.95 -10.72
N MET A 189 6.85 6.13 -10.07
CA MET A 189 7.15 5.53 -8.78
C MET A 189 8.39 4.64 -8.84
N TYR A 190 8.48 3.72 -9.78
CA TYR A 190 9.61 2.81 -9.88
C TYR A 190 10.90 3.50 -10.33
N ASP A 191 10.82 4.38 -11.34
CA ASP A 191 12.00 5.03 -11.92
C ASP A 191 12.60 6.08 -10.97
N ILE A 192 11.76 6.83 -10.24
CA ILE A 192 12.19 7.99 -9.47
C ILE A 192 12.04 7.76 -7.97
N TYR A 193 10.83 7.52 -7.47
CA TYR A 193 10.57 7.52 -6.03
C TYR A 193 11.10 6.27 -5.31
N LEU A 194 11.15 5.13 -5.97
CA LEU A 194 11.69 3.88 -5.40
C LEU A 194 13.12 3.56 -5.90
N GLY A 195 13.82 4.55 -6.44
CA GLY A 195 15.24 4.44 -6.74
C GLY A 195 15.60 3.49 -7.89
N GLY A 196 14.75 3.38 -8.91
CA GLY A 196 15.02 2.58 -10.10
C GLY A 196 14.76 1.08 -9.92
N LEU A 197 13.72 0.72 -9.20
CA LEU A 197 13.29 -0.68 -9.09
C LEU A 197 12.83 -1.24 -10.44
N ASP A 198 13.20 -2.48 -10.74
CA ASP A 198 12.76 -3.18 -11.94
C ASP A 198 11.26 -3.48 -11.88
N MET A 199 10.51 -2.89 -12.81
CA MET A 199 9.04 -2.95 -12.87
C MET A 199 8.47 -4.37 -13.05
N GLU A 200 9.26 -5.30 -13.58
CA GLU A 200 8.83 -6.69 -13.79
C GLU A 200 9.30 -7.60 -12.65
N LYS A 201 10.52 -7.43 -12.20
CA LYS A 201 11.12 -8.30 -11.18
C LYS A 201 10.56 -8.02 -9.79
N PHE A 202 10.41 -6.75 -9.41
CA PHE A 202 9.94 -6.40 -8.07
C PHE A 202 8.54 -6.96 -7.75
N PRO A 203 7.51 -6.78 -8.59
CA PRO A 203 6.20 -7.36 -8.32
C PRO A 203 6.22 -8.90 -8.24
N ARG A 204 7.01 -9.56 -9.08
CA ARG A 204 7.17 -11.02 -9.05
C ARG A 204 7.82 -11.51 -7.76
N LEU A 205 8.85 -10.80 -7.29
CA LEU A 205 9.53 -11.14 -6.05
C LEU A 205 8.63 -10.88 -4.84
N PHE A 206 7.97 -9.74 -4.80
CA PHE A 206 7.04 -9.40 -3.71
C PHE A 206 5.87 -10.40 -3.64
N LYS A 207 5.26 -10.73 -4.78
CA LYS A 207 4.18 -11.73 -4.84
C LYS A 207 4.62 -13.12 -4.37
N ARG A 208 5.87 -13.51 -4.63
CA ARG A 208 6.43 -14.79 -4.15
C ARG A 208 6.78 -14.77 -2.66
N ALA A 209 7.05 -13.59 -2.10
CA ALA A 209 7.39 -13.44 -0.68
C ALA A 209 6.16 -13.57 0.23
N ILE A 210 4.97 -13.20 -0.24
CA ILE A 210 3.75 -13.16 0.56
C ILE A 210 3.28 -14.54 1.07
N PRO A 211 3.26 -15.63 0.27
CA PRO A 211 2.72 -16.91 0.68
C PRO A 211 3.72 -17.80 1.43
N PHE A 212 4.66 -17.25 2.21
CA PHE A 212 5.54 -18.09 3.01
C PHE A 212 4.77 -18.84 4.09
N LYS A 213 4.78 -20.16 4.00
CA LYS A 213 4.09 -21.04 4.94
C LYS A 213 4.90 -21.32 6.22
N ASN A 214 6.21 -21.01 6.22
CA ASN A 214 7.08 -21.21 7.38
C ASN A 214 8.30 -20.25 7.38
N GLU A 215 8.89 -20.07 8.55
CA GLU A 215 10.04 -19.18 8.80
C GLU A 215 11.30 -19.55 7.99
N TYR A 216 11.49 -20.82 7.70
CA TYR A 216 12.64 -21.33 6.93
C TYR A 216 12.59 -20.83 5.46
N GLN A 217 11.41 -20.82 4.85
CA GLN A 217 11.24 -20.30 3.48
C GLN A 217 11.45 -18.79 3.44
N ALA A 218 11.01 -18.06 4.45
CA ALA A 218 11.23 -16.62 4.57
C ALA A 218 12.72 -16.29 4.67
N ARG A 219 13.49 -16.99 5.52
CA ARG A 219 14.95 -16.82 5.65
C ARG A 219 15.67 -17.06 4.33
N ARG A 220 15.40 -18.16 3.66
CA ARG A 220 16.03 -18.51 2.38
C ARG A 220 15.72 -17.52 1.25
N PHE A 221 14.56 -16.89 1.31
CA PHE A 221 14.18 -15.83 0.37
C PHE A 221 14.96 -14.54 0.62
N CYS A 222 15.06 -14.11 1.88
CA CYS A 222 15.86 -12.93 2.27
C CYS A 222 17.34 -13.10 1.92
N GLU A 223 17.91 -14.29 2.13
CA GLU A 223 19.29 -14.61 1.71
C GLU A 223 19.48 -14.50 0.19
N ARG A 224 18.50 -14.97 -0.60
CA ARG A 224 18.54 -14.84 -2.07
C ARG A 224 18.44 -13.40 -2.55
N ILE A 225 17.60 -12.57 -1.94
CA ILE A 225 17.53 -11.14 -2.30
C ILE A 225 18.85 -10.44 -2.02
N HIS A 226 19.51 -10.73 -0.90
CA HIS A 226 20.82 -10.18 -0.57
C HIS A 226 21.91 -10.59 -1.57
N LEU A 227 21.85 -11.80 -2.11
CA LEU A 227 22.80 -12.29 -3.12
C LEU A 227 22.60 -11.64 -4.50
N TYR A 228 21.37 -11.24 -4.85
CA TYR A 228 21.09 -10.55 -6.12
C TYR A 228 21.34 -9.05 -6.08
N GLY A 229 21.36 -8.43 -4.90
CA GLY A 229 21.74 -7.01 -4.73
C GLY A 229 23.26 -6.76 -4.67
N ALA A 230 24.08 -7.83 -4.58
CA ALA A 230 25.52 -7.74 -4.40
C ALA A 230 26.38 -8.17 -5.62
N GLY A 231 25.77 -8.35 -6.77
CA GLY A 231 26.51 -8.87 -7.93
C GLY A 231 26.00 -8.32 -9.25
N HIS A 232 26.67 -7.31 -9.78
CA HIS A 232 27.43 -7.29 -11.02
C HIS A 232 27.86 -5.86 -11.36
N SER A 233 29.04 -5.50 -10.91
CA SER A 233 29.90 -4.58 -11.66
C SER A 233 30.87 -5.46 -12.47
N TYR A 234 30.69 -5.46 -13.77
CA TYR A 234 31.73 -5.67 -14.75
C TYR A 234 31.78 -4.46 -15.67
#